data_90ad293f19f7dc574f93fb92976954c6
#
_entry.id   90ad293f19f7dc574f93fb92976954c6
#
_cell.length_a   1.000
_cell.length_b   1.000
_cell.length_c   1.000
_cell.angle_alpha   90.00
_cell.angle_beta   90.00
_cell.angle_gamma   90.00
#
_symmetry.space_group_name_H-M   'P 1'
#
loop_
_entity.id
_entity.type
_entity.pdbx_description
1 polymer ?
#
loop_
_entity_poly.entity_id
_entity_poly.type
_entity_poly.pdbx_seq_one_letter_code
_entity_poly.pdbx_strand_id
1 'polypeptide(L)'
;MKVSTVMRPARARSRPLRFRRSVVRDLRNRIRFALVGLLILIGLHVAAMMAFEGLSLGEAVWLTFTTITTTGYGDLSAKTPAGRAATIVLIYLSGIFLLTQAGGAFFEFRILRRERKRRGEWRWGMRDHIVFVNAPADEPGDYLRRLLDQLHRSHANFATVPSLILTEAFPDGLPPDLEDDPLIVQLKGRFDDPAALEAAGVDDARVLVILAEQEGERLSDSRTFDIIHRLRERGIKARIIAECVDDLNRERLRKAGASAIVRPLRGYPEMIVRAIVAPGTEWIIERLFSSEGDECLRFDVKVDGVAWADIVTAVLIQNFGTPVGYADAQGTPHSNPPPHTAVVAGALFVLVDETQRPTSAALQTLLDELAYRRTA
;
A
#
# COMPACT_ATOMS: atom_id res chain seq x y z
N MET A 1 19.04 -43.64 29.24
CA MET A 1 19.02 -42.18 28.97
C MET A 1 19.49 -41.97 27.55
N LYS A 2 18.56 -41.76 26.60
CA LYS A 2 18.89 -41.43 25.19
C LYS A 2 18.60 -39.94 24.99
N VAL A 3 19.64 -39.17 24.78
CA VAL A 3 19.52 -37.72 24.44
C VAL A 3 19.12 -37.63 22.99
N SER A 4 17.91 -37.16 22.74
CA SER A 4 17.40 -36.88 21.40
C SER A 4 17.97 -35.53 20.94
N THR A 5 18.88 -35.56 19.97
CA THR A 5 19.40 -34.39 19.29
C THR A 5 18.34 -33.84 18.35
N VAL A 6 17.71 -32.76 18.72
CA VAL A 6 16.78 -32.00 17.84
C VAL A 6 17.62 -31.29 16.77
N MET A 7 17.58 -31.80 15.55
CA MET A 7 18.13 -31.15 14.38
C MET A 7 17.34 -29.86 14.08
N ARG A 8 17.96 -28.69 14.28
CA ARG A 8 17.44 -27.41 13.80
C ARG A 8 17.45 -27.38 12.28
N PRO A 9 16.38 -27.00 11.61
CA PRO A 9 16.41 -26.83 10.15
C PRO A 9 17.40 -25.74 9.77
N ALA A 10 18.26 -26.04 8.79
CA ALA A 10 19.25 -25.13 8.24
C ALA A 10 18.53 -23.91 7.66
N ARG A 11 18.84 -22.72 8.18
CA ARG A 11 18.41 -21.44 7.60
C ARG A 11 18.81 -21.40 6.12
N ALA A 12 17.82 -21.42 5.25
CA ALA A 12 18.03 -21.16 3.83
C ALA A 12 18.65 -19.75 3.68
N ARG A 13 19.95 -19.70 3.36
CA ARG A 13 20.65 -18.45 3.03
C ARG A 13 19.97 -17.84 1.83
N SER A 14 19.25 -16.73 2.02
CA SER A 14 18.72 -15.90 0.94
C SER A 14 19.87 -15.50 0.00
N ARG A 15 19.82 -15.97 -1.25
CA ARG A 15 20.81 -15.62 -2.27
C ARG A 15 20.76 -14.11 -2.52
N PRO A 16 21.91 -13.43 -2.57
CA PRO A 16 21.96 -11.98 -2.59
C PRO A 16 21.31 -11.38 -3.84
N LEU A 17 20.63 -10.24 -3.66
CA LEU A 17 19.94 -9.41 -4.66
C LEU A 17 20.76 -9.11 -5.95
N ARG A 18 22.08 -9.30 -5.92
CA ARG A 18 22.97 -9.13 -7.08
C ARG A 18 22.71 -10.13 -8.22
N PHE A 19 22.36 -11.38 -7.91
CA PHE A 19 22.10 -12.41 -8.94
C PHE A 19 20.80 -12.13 -9.72
N ARG A 20 19.79 -11.56 -9.08
CA ARG A 20 18.50 -11.26 -9.72
C ARG A 20 18.52 -10.02 -10.64
N ARG A 21 19.41 -9.04 -10.38
CA ARG A 21 19.58 -7.89 -11.29
C ARG A 21 20.22 -8.29 -12.61
N SER A 22 21.03 -9.37 -12.65
CA SER A 22 21.64 -9.87 -13.88
C SER A 22 20.61 -10.44 -14.84
N VAL A 23 19.66 -11.25 -14.36
CA VAL A 23 18.65 -11.92 -15.20
C VAL A 23 17.79 -10.92 -15.99
N VAL A 24 17.29 -9.87 -15.35
CA VAL A 24 16.46 -8.84 -16.02
C VAL A 24 17.30 -8.03 -17.02
N ARG A 25 18.56 -7.76 -16.71
CA ARG A 25 19.49 -7.08 -17.62
C ARG A 25 19.79 -7.96 -18.83
N ASP A 26 20.05 -9.25 -18.60
CA ASP A 26 20.33 -10.21 -19.65
C ASP A 26 19.12 -10.41 -20.58
N LEU A 27 17.91 -10.48 -20.04
CA LEU A 27 16.69 -10.60 -20.83
C LEU A 27 16.45 -9.34 -21.69
N ARG A 28 16.63 -8.16 -21.13
CA ARG A 28 16.54 -6.90 -21.89
C ARG A 28 17.58 -6.81 -22.99
N ASN A 29 18.79 -7.28 -22.72
CA ASN A 29 19.84 -7.32 -23.72
C ASN A 29 19.52 -8.33 -24.84
N ARG A 30 18.99 -9.51 -24.52
CA ARG A 30 18.52 -10.49 -25.51
C ARG A 30 17.47 -9.91 -26.43
N ILE A 31 16.47 -9.22 -25.89
CA ILE A 31 15.44 -8.53 -26.70
C ILE A 31 16.08 -7.49 -27.63
N ARG A 32 16.99 -6.67 -27.10
CA ARG A 32 17.69 -5.65 -27.93
C ARG A 32 18.52 -6.29 -29.03
N PHE A 33 19.28 -7.34 -28.74
CA PHE A 33 20.07 -8.07 -29.75
C PHE A 33 19.20 -8.73 -30.79
N ALA A 34 18.06 -9.34 -30.39
CA ALA A 34 17.11 -9.93 -31.35
C ALA A 34 16.49 -8.88 -32.26
N LEU A 35 16.08 -7.72 -31.72
CA LEU A 35 15.53 -6.61 -32.53
C LEU A 35 16.55 -6.01 -33.47
N VAL A 36 17.78 -5.78 -33.03
CA VAL A 36 18.87 -5.27 -33.89
C VAL A 36 19.19 -6.28 -34.97
N GLY A 37 19.31 -7.57 -34.62
CA GLY A 37 19.52 -8.65 -35.57
C GLY A 37 18.42 -8.72 -36.63
N LEU A 38 17.16 -8.60 -36.21
CA LEU A 38 16.00 -8.59 -37.12
C LEU A 38 16.05 -7.40 -38.08
N LEU A 39 16.39 -6.20 -37.62
CA LEU A 39 16.53 -5.02 -38.47
C LEU A 39 17.67 -5.19 -39.50
N ILE A 40 18.79 -5.79 -39.09
CA ILE A 40 19.89 -6.11 -40.01
C ILE A 40 19.44 -7.12 -41.08
N LEU A 41 18.73 -8.19 -40.70
CA LEU A 41 18.22 -9.18 -41.64
C LEU A 41 17.21 -8.59 -42.62
N ILE A 42 16.31 -7.73 -42.15
CA ILE A 42 15.36 -6.99 -43.01
C ILE A 42 16.15 -6.14 -44.02
N GLY A 43 17.12 -5.37 -43.57
CA GLY A 43 17.95 -4.54 -44.46
C GLY A 43 18.72 -5.36 -45.48
N LEU A 44 19.31 -6.48 -45.08
CA LEU A 44 20.02 -7.42 -45.99
C LEU A 44 19.09 -8.04 -47.00
N HIS A 45 17.87 -8.44 -46.61
CA HIS A 45 16.90 -9.02 -47.55
C HIS A 45 16.39 -7.99 -48.55
N VAL A 46 16.10 -6.75 -48.10
CA VAL A 46 15.76 -5.64 -49.00
C VAL A 46 16.85 -5.41 -50.03
N ALA A 47 18.11 -5.33 -49.59
CA ALA A 47 19.27 -5.16 -50.49
C ALA A 47 19.41 -6.34 -51.46
N ALA A 48 19.20 -7.59 -51.00
CA ALA A 48 19.24 -8.77 -51.85
C ALA A 48 18.14 -8.78 -52.90
N MET A 49 16.91 -8.35 -52.54
CA MET A 49 15.80 -8.26 -53.51
C MET A 49 16.03 -7.17 -54.58
N MET A 50 16.59 -6.04 -54.16
CA MET A 50 17.03 -5.01 -55.11
C MET A 50 18.13 -5.51 -56.07
N ALA A 51 19.12 -6.22 -55.55
CA ALA A 51 20.29 -6.66 -56.31
C ALA A 51 19.99 -7.87 -57.21
N PHE A 52 19.22 -8.84 -56.74
CA PHE A 52 19.00 -10.11 -57.46
C PHE A 52 17.72 -10.14 -58.27
N GLU A 53 16.66 -9.38 -57.86
CA GLU A 53 15.36 -9.36 -58.51
C GLU A 53 15.13 -8.07 -59.29
N GLY A 54 15.99 -7.04 -59.11
CA GLY A 54 15.85 -5.74 -59.77
C GLY A 54 14.68 -4.91 -59.25
N LEU A 55 14.17 -5.22 -58.05
CA LEU A 55 13.04 -4.52 -57.47
C LEU A 55 13.43 -3.11 -57.03
N SER A 56 12.48 -2.17 -57.12
CA SER A 56 12.63 -0.86 -56.50
C SER A 56 12.69 -0.99 -54.96
N LEU A 57 13.21 0.02 -54.26
CA LEU A 57 13.27 0.02 -52.82
C LEU A 57 11.89 -0.22 -52.19
N GLY A 58 10.84 0.42 -52.71
CA GLY A 58 9.46 0.26 -52.21
C GLY A 58 8.94 -1.16 -52.33
N GLU A 59 9.15 -1.77 -53.51
CA GLU A 59 8.73 -3.16 -53.80
C GLU A 59 9.55 -4.17 -52.93
N ALA A 60 10.85 -3.97 -52.76
CA ALA A 60 11.68 -4.82 -51.96
C ALA A 60 11.32 -4.74 -50.46
N VAL A 61 11.00 -3.55 -49.96
CA VAL A 61 10.47 -3.36 -48.60
C VAL A 61 9.12 -4.03 -48.44
N TRP A 62 8.19 -3.80 -49.36
CA TRP A 62 6.87 -4.42 -49.35
C TRP A 62 6.96 -5.95 -49.35
N LEU A 63 7.70 -6.52 -50.27
CA LEU A 63 7.93 -7.97 -50.32
C LEU A 63 8.53 -8.50 -48.99
N THR A 64 9.51 -7.80 -48.42
CA THR A 64 10.14 -8.22 -47.19
C THR A 64 9.15 -8.24 -46.02
N PHE A 65 8.34 -7.18 -45.86
CA PHE A 65 7.36 -7.11 -44.80
C PHE A 65 6.19 -8.10 -44.97
N THR A 66 5.66 -8.27 -46.18
CA THR A 66 4.60 -9.24 -46.43
C THR A 66 5.07 -10.68 -46.25
N THR A 67 6.34 -10.95 -46.50
CA THR A 67 6.95 -12.27 -46.30
C THR A 67 7.21 -12.53 -44.82
N ILE A 68 7.81 -11.59 -44.05
CA ILE A 68 8.13 -11.78 -42.65
C ILE A 68 6.88 -11.83 -41.75
N THR A 69 5.81 -11.12 -42.13
CA THR A 69 4.52 -11.19 -41.47
C THR A 69 3.68 -12.40 -41.88
N THR A 70 4.21 -13.24 -42.75
CA THR A 70 3.53 -14.43 -43.32
C THR A 70 2.22 -14.12 -44.07
N THR A 71 2.04 -12.87 -44.50
CA THR A 71 0.83 -12.43 -45.24
C THR A 71 0.85 -12.98 -46.68
N GLY A 72 1.98 -12.79 -47.39
CA GLY A 72 2.24 -13.38 -48.69
C GLY A 72 1.16 -13.13 -49.74
N TYR A 73 0.88 -11.87 -50.10
CA TYR A 73 -0.13 -11.55 -51.13
C TYR A 73 0.12 -12.18 -52.49
N GLY A 74 1.37 -12.56 -52.78
CA GLY A 74 1.74 -13.20 -54.04
C GLY A 74 1.86 -12.27 -55.26
N ASP A 75 1.72 -10.98 -55.04
CA ASP A 75 1.90 -9.91 -56.04
C ASP A 75 3.37 -9.74 -56.44
N LEU A 76 4.28 -9.90 -55.49
CA LEU A 76 5.71 -9.92 -55.66
C LEU A 76 6.31 -11.20 -55.07
N SER A 77 7.33 -11.77 -55.76
CA SER A 77 8.03 -12.97 -55.27
C SER A 77 9.43 -13.05 -55.87
N ALA A 78 10.37 -13.71 -55.16
CA ALA A 78 11.70 -13.99 -55.65
C ALA A 78 11.63 -15.01 -56.81
N LYS A 79 12.13 -14.63 -57.96
CA LYS A 79 12.13 -15.45 -59.22
C LYS A 79 13.50 -16.09 -59.45
N THR A 80 14.60 -15.38 -59.16
CA THR A 80 15.94 -15.88 -59.36
C THR A 80 16.35 -16.91 -58.31
N PRO A 81 17.23 -17.87 -58.62
CA PRO A 81 17.75 -18.79 -57.63
C PRO A 81 18.46 -18.08 -56.43
N ALA A 82 19.16 -16.97 -56.70
CA ALA A 82 19.82 -16.19 -55.70
C ALA A 82 18.86 -15.46 -54.77
N GLY A 83 17.82 -14.84 -55.32
CA GLY A 83 16.73 -14.20 -54.55
C GLY A 83 16.00 -15.18 -53.66
N ARG A 84 15.66 -16.37 -54.20
CA ARG A 84 15.01 -17.45 -53.43
C ARG A 84 15.88 -17.93 -52.27
N ALA A 85 17.19 -18.17 -52.55
CA ALA A 85 18.15 -18.57 -51.51
C ALA A 85 18.26 -17.49 -50.39
N ALA A 86 18.36 -16.21 -50.79
CA ALA A 86 18.38 -15.08 -49.83
C ALA A 86 17.10 -15.05 -48.98
N THR A 87 15.93 -15.23 -49.55
CA THR A 87 14.65 -15.26 -48.82
C THR A 87 14.63 -16.42 -47.82
N ILE A 88 15.01 -17.62 -48.25
CA ILE A 88 15.04 -18.79 -47.34
C ILE A 88 15.97 -18.57 -46.19
N VAL A 89 17.20 -18.10 -46.40
CA VAL A 89 18.22 -17.95 -45.35
C VAL A 89 17.89 -16.75 -44.44
N LEU A 90 17.62 -15.58 -45.03
CA LEU A 90 17.49 -14.34 -44.26
C LEU A 90 16.12 -14.21 -43.59
N ILE A 91 15.03 -14.65 -44.24
CA ILE A 91 13.67 -14.50 -43.73
C ILE A 91 13.19 -15.77 -43.02
N TYR A 92 13.15 -16.90 -43.75
CA TYR A 92 12.51 -18.11 -43.22
C TYR A 92 13.33 -18.74 -42.07
N LEU A 93 14.63 -18.91 -42.22
CA LEU A 93 15.46 -19.53 -41.18
C LEU A 93 15.85 -18.54 -40.09
N SER A 94 16.38 -17.38 -40.46
CA SER A 94 16.94 -16.44 -39.48
C SER A 94 15.91 -15.45 -38.97
N GLY A 95 15.04 -14.91 -39.86
CA GLY A 95 14.05 -13.91 -39.51
C GLY A 95 12.97 -14.46 -38.58
N ILE A 96 12.38 -15.61 -38.93
CA ILE A 96 11.33 -16.25 -38.11
C ILE A 96 11.91 -16.70 -36.77
N PHE A 97 13.14 -17.25 -36.79
CA PHE A 97 13.82 -17.62 -35.53
C PHE A 97 14.03 -16.43 -34.60
N LEU A 98 14.53 -15.29 -35.11
CA LEU A 98 14.72 -14.08 -34.31
C LEU A 98 13.42 -13.48 -33.82
N LEU A 99 12.36 -13.49 -34.65
CA LEU A 99 11.03 -12.99 -34.27
C LEU A 99 10.43 -13.82 -33.13
N THR A 100 10.52 -15.15 -33.21
CA THR A 100 10.05 -16.04 -32.13
C THR A 100 10.88 -15.86 -30.85
N GLN A 101 12.18 -15.67 -30.95
CA GLN A 101 13.03 -15.39 -29.77
C GLN A 101 12.69 -14.04 -29.13
N ALA A 102 12.45 -13.00 -29.94
CA ALA A 102 12.06 -11.68 -29.41
C ALA A 102 10.67 -11.73 -28.73
N GLY A 103 9.71 -12.41 -29.35
CA GLY A 103 8.35 -12.61 -28.80
C GLY A 103 8.40 -13.42 -27.48
N GLY A 104 9.11 -14.54 -27.48
CA GLY A 104 9.29 -15.36 -26.28
C GLY A 104 9.93 -14.59 -25.12
N ALA A 105 11.02 -13.87 -25.38
CA ALA A 105 11.67 -13.03 -24.37
C ALA A 105 10.78 -11.88 -23.86
N PHE A 106 9.93 -11.32 -24.72
CA PHE A 106 8.97 -10.29 -24.32
C PHE A 106 7.89 -10.84 -23.36
N PHE A 107 7.33 -12.00 -23.66
CA PHE A 107 6.36 -12.67 -22.80
C PHE A 107 7.00 -13.08 -21.46
N GLU A 108 8.19 -13.67 -21.49
CA GLU A 108 8.94 -14.01 -20.28
C GLU A 108 9.20 -12.78 -19.42
N PHE A 109 9.58 -11.65 -20.01
CA PHE A 109 9.77 -10.39 -19.29
C PHE A 109 8.48 -9.90 -18.63
N ARG A 110 7.32 -9.98 -19.31
CA ARG A 110 6.02 -9.60 -18.74
C ARG A 110 5.63 -10.51 -17.58
N ILE A 111 5.80 -11.83 -17.72
CA ILE A 111 5.50 -12.81 -16.68
C ILE A 111 6.38 -12.56 -15.45
N LEU A 112 7.70 -12.44 -15.63
CA LEU A 112 8.63 -12.16 -14.53
C LEU A 112 8.33 -10.83 -13.84
N ARG A 113 7.94 -9.80 -14.59
CA ARG A 113 7.55 -8.52 -14.04
C ARG A 113 6.28 -8.63 -13.19
N ARG A 114 5.27 -9.37 -13.67
CA ARG A 114 4.02 -9.62 -12.92
C ARG A 114 4.31 -10.40 -11.64
N GLU A 115 5.07 -11.46 -11.74
CA GLU A 115 5.45 -12.30 -10.60
C GLU A 115 6.24 -11.52 -9.53
N ARG A 116 7.16 -10.65 -9.95
CA ARG A 116 7.89 -9.77 -9.01
C ARG A 116 6.98 -8.78 -8.29
N LYS A 117 5.96 -8.24 -8.99
CA LYS A 117 4.96 -7.38 -8.36
C LYS A 117 4.17 -8.17 -7.33
N ARG A 118 3.70 -9.35 -7.70
CA ARG A 118 2.93 -10.25 -6.84
C ARG A 118 3.71 -10.65 -5.58
N ARG A 119 4.99 -10.97 -5.69
CA ARG A 119 5.85 -11.34 -4.56
C ARG A 119 6.37 -10.16 -3.72
N GLY A 120 5.94 -8.94 -4.00
CA GLY A 120 6.40 -7.76 -3.28
C GLY A 120 7.87 -7.39 -3.54
N GLU A 121 8.46 -7.84 -4.64
CA GLU A 121 9.85 -7.53 -5.03
C GLU A 121 9.95 -6.30 -5.96
N TRP A 122 8.87 -5.54 -6.07
CA TRP A 122 8.77 -4.38 -6.95
C TRP A 122 8.82 -3.08 -6.14
N ARG A 123 9.62 -2.09 -6.58
CA ARG A 123 9.59 -0.74 -6.02
C ARG A 123 8.49 0.07 -6.69
N TRP A 124 7.51 0.52 -5.92
CA TRP A 124 6.31 1.16 -6.44
C TRP A 124 6.47 2.66 -6.69
N GLY A 125 7.37 3.34 -5.96
CA GLY A 125 7.60 4.80 -6.09
C GLY A 125 6.38 5.61 -5.73
N MET A 126 5.67 5.23 -4.68
CA MET A 126 4.42 5.86 -4.23
C MET A 126 4.70 7.14 -3.44
N ARG A 127 3.72 8.04 -3.43
CA ARG A 127 3.69 9.27 -2.63
C ARG A 127 2.31 9.45 -2.03
N ASP A 128 2.22 10.17 -0.92
CA ASP A 128 0.96 10.46 -0.22
C ASP A 128 0.12 9.22 0.03
N HIS A 129 0.76 8.13 0.42
CA HIS A 129 0.20 6.82 0.64
C HIS A 129 0.32 6.40 2.11
N ILE A 130 -0.34 5.33 2.49
CA ILE A 130 -0.24 4.73 3.81
C ILE A 130 0.71 3.54 3.74
N VAL A 131 1.64 3.46 4.69
CA VAL A 131 2.53 2.30 4.82
C VAL A 131 2.16 1.53 6.07
N PHE A 132 1.77 0.28 5.89
CA PHE A 132 1.60 -0.69 6.96
C PHE A 132 2.90 -1.46 7.12
N VAL A 133 3.51 -1.37 8.29
CA VAL A 133 4.75 -2.06 8.62
C VAL A 133 4.41 -3.26 9.49
N ASN A 134 4.88 -4.41 9.09
CA ASN A 134 4.54 -5.73 9.62
C ASN A 134 3.10 -6.19 9.28
N ALA A 135 2.79 -7.38 9.71
CA ALA A 135 1.46 -7.97 9.72
C ALA A 135 1.36 -8.90 10.94
N PRO A 136 0.17 -9.12 11.47
CA PRO A 136 -0.02 -10.10 12.54
C PRO A 136 0.45 -11.49 12.13
N ALA A 137 0.94 -12.28 13.10
CA ALA A 137 1.36 -13.66 12.84
C ALA A 137 0.16 -14.57 12.54
N ASP A 138 -0.97 -14.31 13.22
CA ASP A 138 -2.18 -15.10 13.05
C ASP A 138 -3.09 -14.46 12.01
N GLU A 139 -3.47 -15.22 10.99
CA GLU A 139 -4.39 -14.85 9.91
C GLU A 139 -4.11 -13.43 9.29
N PRO A 140 -2.87 -13.14 8.88
CA PRO A 140 -2.48 -11.80 8.44
C PRO A 140 -3.32 -11.28 7.27
N GLY A 141 -3.78 -12.17 6.39
CA GLY A 141 -4.60 -11.82 5.23
C GLY A 141 -5.98 -11.31 5.63
N ASP A 142 -6.67 -12.04 6.50
CA ASP A 142 -8.02 -11.68 6.97
C ASP A 142 -8.02 -10.40 7.81
N TYR A 143 -6.99 -10.23 8.62
CA TYR A 143 -6.84 -9.01 9.40
C TYR A 143 -6.64 -7.79 8.51
N LEU A 144 -5.68 -7.85 7.57
CA LEU A 144 -5.40 -6.74 6.66
C LEU A 144 -6.56 -6.44 5.74
N ARG A 145 -7.30 -7.46 5.27
CA ARG A 145 -8.50 -7.27 4.47
C ARG A 145 -9.54 -6.44 5.23
N ARG A 146 -9.89 -6.85 6.45
CA ARG A 146 -10.86 -6.10 7.29
C ARG A 146 -10.39 -4.69 7.58
N LEU A 147 -9.12 -4.50 7.92
CA LEU A 147 -8.53 -3.20 8.20
C LEU A 147 -8.61 -2.25 7.00
N LEU A 148 -8.23 -2.74 5.81
CA LEU A 148 -8.21 -1.94 4.58
C LEU A 148 -9.61 -1.68 4.04
N ASP A 149 -10.51 -2.65 4.13
CA ASP A 149 -11.93 -2.46 3.79
C ASP A 149 -12.57 -1.36 4.65
N GLN A 150 -12.35 -1.38 5.96
CA GLN A 150 -12.82 -0.33 6.85
C GLN A 150 -12.20 1.03 6.54
N LEU A 151 -10.88 1.06 6.27
CA LEU A 151 -10.18 2.30 5.93
C LEU A 151 -10.76 2.95 4.67
N HIS A 152 -11.01 2.17 3.63
CA HIS A 152 -11.53 2.67 2.36
C HIS A 152 -13.01 3.07 2.44
N ARG A 153 -13.79 2.50 3.37
CA ARG A 153 -15.21 2.84 3.59
C ARG A 153 -15.41 4.00 4.55
N SER A 154 -14.52 4.18 5.54
CA SER A 154 -14.76 5.05 6.69
C SER A 154 -14.75 6.55 6.37
N HIS A 155 -13.99 7.01 5.38
CA HIS A 155 -13.89 8.45 5.09
C HIS A 155 -13.47 8.72 3.64
N ALA A 156 -14.17 9.64 2.97
CA ALA A 156 -13.90 10.02 1.58
C ALA A 156 -12.43 10.41 1.32
N ASN A 157 -11.75 11.00 2.32
CA ASN A 157 -10.33 11.38 2.22
C ASN A 157 -9.35 10.21 2.20
N PHE A 158 -9.78 9.01 2.58
CA PHE A 158 -8.96 7.80 2.61
C PHE A 158 -9.43 6.74 1.61
N ALA A 159 -10.65 6.88 1.07
CA ALA A 159 -11.24 5.92 0.14
C ALA A 159 -10.39 5.65 -1.12
N THR A 160 -9.56 6.59 -1.52
CA THR A 160 -8.71 6.50 -2.73
C THR A 160 -7.21 6.54 -2.41
N VAL A 161 -6.83 6.50 -1.12
CA VAL A 161 -5.42 6.58 -0.72
C VAL A 161 -4.75 5.23 -0.88
N PRO A 162 -3.71 5.11 -1.69
CA PRO A 162 -3.00 3.85 -1.86
C PRO A 162 -2.36 3.37 -0.55
N SER A 163 -2.37 2.06 -0.35
CA SER A 163 -1.82 1.39 0.82
C SER A 163 -0.68 0.44 0.43
N LEU A 164 0.47 0.57 1.07
CA LEU A 164 1.62 -0.31 0.88
C LEU A 164 1.83 -1.14 2.14
N ILE A 165 1.88 -2.46 1.99
CA ILE A 165 2.12 -3.41 3.08
C ILE A 165 3.58 -3.85 3.02
N LEU A 166 4.40 -3.43 3.98
CA LEU A 166 5.81 -3.84 4.13
C LEU A 166 5.89 -5.00 5.12
N THR A 167 6.01 -6.22 4.61
CA THR A 167 6.02 -7.43 5.45
C THR A 167 6.72 -8.61 4.76
N GLU A 168 7.12 -9.60 5.52
CA GLU A 168 7.55 -10.92 5.03
C GLU A 168 6.45 -12.01 5.17
N ALA A 169 5.26 -11.65 5.68
CA ALA A 169 4.18 -12.60 5.95
C ALA A 169 3.64 -13.28 4.67
N PHE A 170 3.77 -12.64 3.51
CA PHE A 170 3.24 -13.15 2.24
C PHE A 170 4.37 -13.46 1.25
N PRO A 171 5.11 -14.57 1.41
CA PRO A 171 6.26 -14.89 0.56
C PRO A 171 5.89 -15.16 -0.90
N ASP A 172 4.65 -15.63 -1.15
CA ASP A 172 4.14 -15.98 -2.47
C ASP A 172 3.17 -14.94 -3.06
N GLY A 173 2.94 -13.83 -2.36
CA GLY A 173 2.03 -12.74 -2.75
C GLY A 173 0.87 -12.59 -1.77
N LEU A 174 0.16 -11.47 -1.89
CA LEU A 174 -1.05 -11.20 -1.12
C LEU A 174 -2.15 -12.24 -1.45
N PRO A 175 -3.07 -12.49 -0.51
CA PRO A 175 -4.32 -13.20 -0.83
C PRO A 175 -5.06 -12.54 -2.00
N PRO A 176 -5.83 -13.32 -2.79
CA PRO A 176 -6.51 -12.81 -3.99
C PRO A 176 -7.36 -11.56 -3.73
N ASP A 177 -8.10 -11.54 -2.63
CA ASP A 177 -8.99 -10.44 -2.25
C ASP A 177 -8.24 -9.12 -2.02
N LEU A 178 -6.98 -9.18 -1.57
CA LEU A 178 -6.09 -8.02 -1.41
C LEU A 178 -5.28 -7.71 -2.69
N GLU A 179 -4.94 -8.75 -3.47
CA GLU A 179 -4.18 -8.60 -4.73
C GLU A 179 -5.01 -7.92 -5.82
N ASP A 180 -6.32 -8.15 -5.84
CA ASP A 180 -7.25 -7.61 -6.84
C ASP A 180 -7.59 -6.14 -6.60
N ASP A 181 -7.35 -5.60 -5.41
CA ASP A 181 -7.54 -4.16 -5.13
C ASP A 181 -6.37 -3.33 -5.68
N PRO A 182 -6.61 -2.44 -6.66
CA PRO A 182 -5.57 -1.62 -7.28
C PRO A 182 -4.91 -0.61 -6.32
N LEU A 183 -5.54 -0.33 -5.19
CA LEU A 183 -5.02 0.57 -4.16
C LEU A 183 -4.08 -0.13 -3.18
N ILE A 184 -4.03 -1.47 -3.19
CA ILE A 184 -3.24 -2.24 -2.25
C ILE A 184 -2.02 -2.84 -2.96
N VAL A 185 -0.86 -2.61 -2.40
CA VAL A 185 0.39 -3.19 -2.92
C VAL A 185 1.25 -3.73 -1.79
N GLN A 186 2.01 -4.78 -2.10
CA GLN A 186 2.95 -5.39 -1.18
C GLN A 186 4.39 -4.99 -1.52
N LEU A 187 5.19 -4.81 -0.48
CA LEU A 187 6.64 -4.82 -0.54
C LEU A 187 7.18 -5.86 0.43
N LYS A 188 7.92 -6.83 -0.09
CA LYS A 188 8.58 -7.83 0.73
C LYS A 188 9.85 -7.26 1.34
N GLY A 189 9.88 -7.17 2.65
CA GLY A 189 11.04 -6.67 3.37
C GLY A 189 10.80 -6.56 4.86
N ARG A 190 11.89 -6.28 5.56
CA ARG A 190 11.88 -6.05 7.00
C ARG A 190 12.08 -4.58 7.29
N PHE A 191 11.54 -4.12 8.39
CA PHE A 191 11.69 -2.74 8.87
C PHE A 191 13.14 -2.37 9.25
N ASP A 192 13.95 -3.36 9.62
CA ASP A 192 15.36 -3.19 9.99
C ASP A 192 16.30 -3.09 8.76
N ASP A 193 15.77 -3.27 7.55
CA ASP A 193 16.48 -3.03 6.29
C ASP A 193 16.22 -1.61 5.76
N PRO A 194 17.21 -0.70 5.80
CA PRO A 194 17.08 0.65 5.26
C PRO A 194 16.65 0.68 3.79
N ALA A 195 17.04 -0.33 3.01
CA ALA A 195 16.67 -0.43 1.60
C ALA A 195 15.19 -0.78 1.42
N ALA A 196 14.59 -1.54 2.35
CA ALA A 196 13.16 -1.82 2.37
C ALA A 196 12.35 -0.57 2.73
N LEU A 197 12.78 0.19 3.73
CA LEU A 197 12.14 1.46 4.11
C LEU A 197 12.19 2.49 2.96
N GLU A 198 13.34 2.61 2.29
CA GLU A 198 13.47 3.47 1.10
C GLU A 198 12.54 3.01 -0.03
N ALA A 199 12.49 1.70 -0.28
CA ALA A 199 11.63 1.13 -1.32
C ALA A 199 10.14 1.25 -1.01
N ALA A 200 9.77 1.30 0.28
CA ALA A 200 8.43 1.58 0.76
C ALA A 200 8.03 3.06 0.63
N GLY A 201 8.98 3.96 0.35
CA GLY A 201 8.71 5.39 0.21
C GLY A 201 8.25 6.05 1.52
N VAL A 202 8.83 5.61 2.66
CA VAL A 202 8.42 6.11 3.98
C VAL A 202 8.63 7.62 4.14
N ASP A 203 9.55 8.20 3.38
CA ASP A 203 9.84 9.65 3.36
C ASP A 203 8.67 10.46 2.76
N ASP A 204 7.93 9.88 1.81
CA ASP A 204 6.80 10.50 1.11
C ASP A 204 5.43 9.96 1.59
N ALA A 205 5.40 9.16 2.66
CA ALA A 205 4.18 8.59 3.19
C ALA A 205 3.34 9.64 3.94
N ARG A 206 2.00 9.55 3.81
CA ARG A 206 1.05 10.35 4.58
C ARG A 206 0.96 9.86 6.03
N VAL A 207 0.85 8.55 6.19
CA VAL A 207 0.71 7.88 7.49
C VAL A 207 1.52 6.59 7.47
N LEU A 208 2.15 6.29 8.60
CA LEU A 208 2.81 5.03 8.87
C LEU A 208 2.05 4.31 9.98
N VAL A 209 1.66 3.07 9.73
CA VAL A 209 0.96 2.22 10.70
C VAL A 209 1.86 1.04 11.02
N ILE A 210 2.24 0.90 12.29
CA ILE A 210 3.11 -0.17 12.75
C ILE A 210 2.26 -1.18 13.50
N LEU A 211 2.09 -2.36 12.92
CA LEU A 211 1.31 -3.45 13.48
C LEU A 211 2.19 -4.35 14.36
N ALA A 212 1.63 -4.82 15.46
CA ALA A 212 2.27 -5.82 16.31
C ALA A 212 2.27 -7.18 15.58
N GLU A 213 3.42 -7.84 15.54
CA GLU A 213 3.51 -9.18 14.95
C GLU A 213 2.80 -10.23 15.84
N GLN A 214 2.96 -10.11 17.15
CA GLN A 214 2.39 -11.05 18.12
C GLN A 214 1.79 -10.30 19.31
N GLU A 215 0.51 -10.52 19.55
CA GLU A 215 -0.25 -9.83 20.60
C GLU A 215 0.11 -10.24 22.03
N GLY A 216 0.59 -11.47 22.22
CA GLY A 216 0.99 -12.00 23.53
C GLY A 216 2.45 -11.77 23.89
N GLU A 217 3.27 -11.23 22.98
CA GLU A 217 4.70 -11.09 23.22
C GLU A 217 5.12 -9.63 23.48
N ARG A 218 5.64 -9.36 24.68
CA ARG A 218 6.28 -8.07 25.02
C ARG A 218 7.43 -7.67 24.08
N LEU A 219 8.06 -8.65 23.44
CA LEU A 219 9.11 -8.42 22.45
C LEU A 219 8.58 -7.68 21.20
N SER A 220 7.28 -7.82 20.91
CA SER A 220 6.62 -7.08 19.84
C SER A 220 6.73 -5.56 20.03
N ASP A 221 6.51 -5.08 21.26
CA ASP A 221 6.66 -3.65 21.58
C ASP A 221 8.10 -3.13 21.46
N SER A 222 9.08 -3.98 21.71
CA SER A 222 10.48 -3.62 21.52
C SER A 222 10.82 -3.45 20.03
N ARG A 223 10.23 -4.27 19.16
CA ARG A 223 10.35 -4.11 17.70
C ARG A 223 9.63 -2.85 17.23
N THR A 224 8.42 -2.61 17.72
CA THR A 224 7.66 -1.38 17.45
C THR A 224 8.46 -0.14 17.83
N PHE A 225 9.11 -0.15 19.01
CA PHE A 225 9.98 0.92 19.44
C PHE A 225 11.17 1.14 18.50
N ASP A 226 11.87 0.07 18.10
CA ASP A 226 13.02 0.16 17.19
C ASP A 226 12.59 0.73 15.82
N ILE A 227 11.43 0.32 15.30
CA ILE A 227 10.87 0.86 14.05
C ILE A 227 10.64 2.37 14.17
N ILE A 228 9.92 2.82 15.21
CA ILE A 228 9.61 4.24 15.42
C ILE A 228 10.90 5.05 15.54
N HIS A 229 11.85 4.57 16.34
CA HIS A 229 13.13 5.24 16.55
C HIS A 229 13.90 5.42 15.25
N ARG A 230 14.05 4.37 14.45
CA ARG A 230 14.72 4.43 13.13
C ARG A 230 14.01 5.38 12.15
N LEU A 231 12.68 5.40 12.16
CA LEU A 231 11.92 6.33 11.31
C LEU A 231 12.17 7.79 11.73
N ARG A 232 12.23 8.07 13.04
CA ARG A 232 12.48 9.42 13.56
C ARG A 232 13.94 9.86 13.40
N GLU A 233 14.91 8.94 13.58
CA GLU A 233 16.33 9.21 13.26
C GLU A 233 16.52 9.56 11.77
N ARG A 234 15.73 8.94 10.88
CA ARG A 234 15.71 9.25 9.44
C ARG A 234 15.05 10.61 9.14
N GLY A 235 14.47 11.27 10.14
CA GLY A 235 13.80 12.57 9.97
C GLY A 235 12.38 12.48 9.39
N ILE A 236 11.76 11.31 9.43
CA ILE A 236 10.39 11.12 8.94
C ILE A 236 9.41 11.98 9.75
N LYS A 237 8.65 12.84 9.07
CA LYS A 237 7.66 13.74 9.66
C LYS A 237 6.23 13.17 9.63
N ALA A 238 6.00 12.12 8.86
CA ALA A 238 4.69 11.48 8.75
C ALA A 238 4.11 11.11 10.13
N ARG A 239 2.79 11.09 10.23
CA ARG A 239 2.08 10.62 11.41
C ARG A 239 2.33 9.11 11.58
N ILE A 240 2.78 8.70 12.76
CA ILE A 240 3.05 7.31 13.10
C ILE A 240 1.98 6.83 14.06
N ILE A 241 1.21 5.83 13.64
CA ILE A 241 0.25 5.08 14.46
C ILE A 241 0.90 3.75 14.79
N ALA A 242 0.94 3.37 16.05
CA ALA A 242 1.62 2.15 16.48
C ALA A 242 0.73 1.29 17.39
N GLU A 243 0.72 -0.01 17.14
CA GLU A 243 0.17 -0.96 18.11
C GLU A 243 1.14 -1.17 19.26
N CYS A 244 0.58 -1.27 20.48
CA CYS A 244 1.30 -1.51 21.72
C CYS A 244 0.59 -2.64 22.49
N VAL A 245 1.31 -3.71 22.77
CA VAL A 245 0.77 -4.91 23.42
C VAL A 245 0.70 -4.73 24.93
N ASP A 246 1.73 -4.17 25.54
CA ASP A 246 1.81 -3.92 26.99
C ASP A 246 1.67 -2.42 27.28
N ASP A 247 0.62 -2.05 28.03
CA ASP A 247 0.34 -0.65 28.37
C ASP A 247 1.50 0.06 29.07
N LEU A 248 2.38 -0.68 29.77
CA LEU A 248 3.60 -0.12 30.39
C LEU A 248 4.56 0.47 29.35
N ASN A 249 4.50 0.04 28.11
CA ASN A 249 5.34 0.53 27.02
C ASN A 249 4.75 1.75 26.28
N ARG A 250 3.50 2.14 26.53
CA ARG A 250 2.85 3.26 25.81
C ARG A 250 3.64 4.56 25.87
N GLU A 251 4.06 4.94 27.07
CA GLU A 251 4.80 6.19 27.26
C GLU A 251 6.17 6.15 26.57
N ARG A 252 6.82 4.98 26.57
CA ARG A 252 8.08 4.76 25.85
C ARG A 252 7.91 4.92 24.34
N LEU A 253 6.84 4.35 23.76
CA LEU A 253 6.55 4.48 22.33
C LEU A 253 6.16 5.91 21.95
N ARG A 254 5.44 6.62 22.82
CA ARG A 254 5.11 8.04 22.62
C ARG A 254 6.37 8.90 22.60
N LYS A 255 7.28 8.71 23.56
CA LYS A 255 8.59 9.40 23.62
C LYS A 255 9.47 9.07 22.42
N ALA A 256 9.38 7.86 21.86
CA ALA A 256 10.07 7.50 20.63
C ALA A 256 9.51 8.22 19.39
N GLY A 257 8.31 8.81 19.46
CA GLY A 257 7.73 9.62 18.40
C GLY A 257 6.47 9.07 17.77
N ALA A 258 5.80 8.08 18.38
CA ALA A 258 4.46 7.66 17.94
C ALA A 258 3.46 8.80 18.14
N SER A 259 2.67 9.10 17.10
CA SER A 259 1.62 10.13 17.14
C SER A 259 0.33 9.60 17.78
N ALA A 260 0.04 8.32 17.59
CA ALA A 260 -1.06 7.61 18.25
C ALA A 260 -0.62 6.19 18.59
N ILE A 261 -1.13 5.70 19.72
CA ILE A 261 -0.83 4.35 20.20
C ILE A 261 -2.13 3.65 20.48
N VAL A 262 -2.34 2.52 19.80
CA VAL A 262 -3.53 1.69 19.91
C VAL A 262 -3.15 0.34 20.49
N ARG A 263 -4.06 -0.28 21.21
CA ARG A 263 -3.90 -1.66 21.65
C ARG A 263 -4.44 -2.58 20.56
N PRO A 264 -3.78 -3.70 20.23
CA PRO A 264 -4.36 -4.70 19.36
C PRO A 264 -5.70 -5.17 19.92
N LEU A 265 -6.78 -5.05 19.13
CA LEU A 265 -8.16 -5.31 19.60
C LEU A 265 -8.56 -6.78 19.64
N ARG A 266 -7.65 -7.71 19.35
CA ARG A 266 -7.96 -9.12 19.09
C ARG A 266 -8.33 -9.95 20.33
N GLY A 267 -8.20 -9.39 21.51
CA GLY A 267 -8.54 -10.13 22.74
C GLY A 267 -8.81 -9.15 23.86
N TYR A 268 -9.99 -8.52 23.85
CA TYR A 268 -10.41 -7.61 24.92
C TYR A 268 -11.23 -8.37 25.98
N PRO A 269 -10.60 -8.99 27.01
CA PRO A 269 -11.35 -9.56 28.12
C PRO A 269 -12.22 -8.51 28.83
N GLU A 270 -11.85 -7.22 28.75
CA GLU A 270 -12.62 -6.10 29.24
C GLU A 270 -13.99 -5.96 28.56
N MET A 271 -14.13 -6.34 27.28
CA MET A 271 -15.43 -6.35 26.58
C MET A 271 -16.36 -7.43 27.17
N ILE A 272 -15.81 -8.61 27.47
CA ILE A 272 -16.57 -9.69 28.16
C ILE A 272 -17.03 -9.21 29.53
N VAL A 273 -16.13 -8.53 30.30
CA VAL A 273 -16.50 -7.98 31.59
C VAL A 273 -17.60 -6.92 31.44
N ARG A 274 -17.55 -6.06 30.41
CA ARG A 274 -18.62 -5.10 30.13
C ARG A 274 -19.94 -5.78 29.83
N ALA A 275 -19.95 -6.80 28.99
CA ALA A 275 -21.16 -7.58 28.71
C ALA A 275 -21.77 -8.22 29.99
N ILE A 276 -20.93 -8.65 30.93
CA ILE A 276 -21.38 -9.23 32.20
C ILE A 276 -21.95 -8.16 33.15
N VAL A 277 -21.21 -7.03 33.31
CA VAL A 277 -21.51 -6.02 34.33
C VAL A 277 -22.58 -5.03 33.85
N ALA A 278 -22.60 -4.70 32.57
CA ALA A 278 -23.50 -3.71 31.96
C ALA A 278 -23.96 -4.21 30.57
N PRO A 279 -24.88 -5.19 30.53
CA PRO A 279 -25.37 -5.76 29.27
C PRO A 279 -25.90 -4.71 28.30
N GLY A 280 -25.51 -4.80 27.03
CA GLY A 280 -25.83 -3.84 25.96
C GLY A 280 -24.72 -2.79 25.72
N THR A 281 -23.79 -2.59 26.67
CA THR A 281 -22.65 -1.66 26.48
C THR A 281 -21.67 -2.21 25.43
N GLU A 282 -21.48 -3.52 25.38
CA GLU A 282 -20.66 -4.22 24.38
C GLU A 282 -21.14 -3.90 22.96
N TRP A 283 -22.44 -3.91 22.73
CA TRP A 283 -23.02 -3.61 21.43
C TRP A 283 -22.76 -2.16 20.99
N ILE A 284 -22.89 -1.19 21.90
CA ILE A 284 -22.58 0.22 21.63
C ILE A 284 -21.10 0.39 21.27
N ILE A 285 -20.22 -0.26 22.03
CA ILE A 285 -18.76 -0.15 21.80
C ILE A 285 -18.39 -0.81 20.46
N GLU A 286 -18.95 -1.98 20.13
CA GLU A 286 -18.72 -2.65 18.83
C GLU A 286 -19.17 -1.77 17.66
N ARG A 287 -20.32 -1.09 17.76
CA ARG A 287 -20.76 -0.15 16.73
C ARG A 287 -19.81 1.01 16.54
N LEU A 288 -19.19 1.53 17.61
CA LEU A 288 -18.20 2.60 17.54
C LEU A 288 -16.88 2.17 16.84
N PHE A 289 -16.64 0.87 16.70
CA PHE A 289 -15.52 0.33 15.94
C PHE A 289 -15.87 -0.03 14.50
N SER A 290 -17.17 -0.04 14.15
CA SER A 290 -17.63 -0.28 12.78
C SER A 290 -17.58 1.00 11.96
N SER A 291 -17.37 0.86 10.66
CA SER A 291 -17.54 1.95 9.69
C SER A 291 -19.00 2.16 9.28
N GLU A 292 -19.91 1.34 9.79
CA GLU A 292 -21.36 1.41 9.53
C GLU A 292 -22.09 1.94 10.77
N GLY A 293 -22.77 3.06 10.64
CA GLY A 293 -23.59 3.68 11.71
C GLY A 293 -22.90 4.85 12.40
N ASP A 294 -23.01 4.89 13.75
CA ASP A 294 -22.48 6.00 14.53
C ASP A 294 -20.96 6.00 14.58
N GLU A 295 -20.32 7.12 14.23
CA GLU A 295 -18.87 7.28 14.28
C GLU A 295 -18.46 8.39 15.25
N CYS A 296 -17.36 8.18 15.98
CA CYS A 296 -16.75 9.25 16.76
C CYS A 296 -15.75 10.01 15.89
N LEU A 297 -16.15 11.19 15.41
CA LEU A 297 -15.33 12.03 14.55
C LEU A 297 -14.66 13.16 15.32
N ARG A 298 -13.46 13.51 14.85
CA ARG A 298 -12.71 14.68 15.30
C ARG A 298 -13.01 15.85 14.37
N PHE A 299 -13.48 16.96 14.95
CA PHE A 299 -13.67 18.24 14.25
C PHE A 299 -12.63 19.24 14.77
N ASP A 300 -11.77 19.72 13.89
CA ASP A 300 -10.81 20.78 14.23
C ASP A 300 -11.56 22.12 14.27
N VAL A 301 -11.87 22.54 15.48
CA VAL A 301 -12.63 23.77 15.80
C VAL A 301 -12.00 24.42 17.04
N LYS A 302 -12.08 25.74 17.13
CA LYS A 302 -11.59 26.50 18.28
C LYS A 302 -12.72 26.76 19.26
N VAL A 303 -12.46 26.47 20.52
CA VAL A 303 -13.36 26.80 21.64
C VAL A 303 -12.53 27.56 22.67
N ASP A 304 -13.06 28.66 23.18
CA ASP A 304 -12.40 29.46 24.21
C ASP A 304 -13.34 29.79 25.36
N GLY A 305 -13.13 29.10 26.47
CA GLY A 305 -13.81 29.37 27.74
C GLY A 305 -15.29 29.01 27.82
N VAL A 306 -15.89 28.32 26.86
CA VAL A 306 -17.29 27.89 26.87
C VAL A 306 -17.48 26.70 27.80
N ALA A 307 -18.56 26.70 28.63
CA ALA A 307 -18.84 25.57 29.49
C ALA A 307 -19.18 24.31 28.70
N TRP A 308 -18.67 23.15 29.15
CA TRP A 308 -18.92 21.89 28.45
C TRP A 308 -20.41 21.57 28.25
N ALA A 309 -21.23 21.83 29.29
CA ALA A 309 -22.68 21.62 29.20
C ALA A 309 -23.34 22.45 28.08
N ASP A 310 -22.90 23.71 27.89
CA ASP A 310 -23.42 24.59 26.85
C ASP A 310 -23.05 24.08 25.45
N ILE A 311 -21.82 23.59 25.28
CA ILE A 311 -21.36 22.99 24.04
C ILE A 311 -22.20 21.75 23.70
N VAL A 312 -22.34 20.82 24.67
CA VAL A 312 -23.11 19.58 24.47
C VAL A 312 -24.57 19.91 24.12
N THR A 313 -25.19 20.82 24.85
CA THR A 313 -26.59 21.21 24.61
C THR A 313 -26.79 21.82 23.23
N ALA A 314 -25.91 22.74 22.83
CA ALA A 314 -26.06 23.41 21.55
C ALA A 314 -25.84 22.47 20.36
N VAL A 315 -24.83 21.60 20.42
CA VAL A 315 -24.55 20.63 19.37
C VAL A 315 -25.68 19.61 19.22
N LEU A 316 -26.24 19.14 20.32
CA LEU A 316 -27.40 18.24 20.33
C LEU A 316 -28.65 18.89 19.73
N ILE A 317 -28.99 20.15 20.13
CA ILE A 317 -30.16 20.86 19.62
C ILE A 317 -30.12 21.09 18.11
N GLN A 318 -28.90 21.30 17.58
CA GLN A 318 -28.69 21.46 16.14
C GLN A 318 -28.60 20.13 15.37
N ASN A 319 -28.79 19.02 16.07
CA ASN A 319 -28.69 17.69 15.48
C ASN A 319 -27.31 17.41 14.81
N PHE A 320 -26.23 17.97 15.39
CA PHE A 320 -24.86 17.78 14.92
C PHE A 320 -24.16 16.58 15.57
N GLY A 321 -24.90 15.81 16.38
CA GLY A 321 -24.37 14.65 17.10
C GLY A 321 -24.18 14.92 18.60
N THR A 322 -23.49 13.99 19.28
CA THR A 322 -23.24 14.05 20.72
C THR A 322 -21.76 14.30 20.99
N PRO A 323 -21.36 15.46 21.51
CA PRO A 323 -19.98 15.70 21.95
C PRO A 323 -19.62 14.74 23.10
N VAL A 324 -18.51 14.02 22.95
CA VAL A 324 -18.00 13.05 23.93
C VAL A 324 -16.68 13.49 24.57
N GLY A 325 -16.04 14.52 24.01
CA GLY A 325 -14.79 15.05 24.51
C GLY A 325 -14.19 16.15 23.65
N TYR A 326 -13.03 16.64 24.05
CA TYR A 326 -12.28 17.66 23.30
C TYR A 326 -10.80 17.38 23.34
N ALA A 327 -10.03 17.98 22.43
CA ALA A 327 -8.58 18.06 22.52
C ALA A 327 -8.17 19.50 22.85
N ASP A 328 -7.30 19.67 23.85
CA ASP A 328 -6.75 20.98 24.24
C ASP A 328 -5.82 21.56 23.17
N ALA A 329 -5.25 22.75 23.42
CA ALA A 329 -4.32 23.42 22.50
C ALA A 329 -3.03 22.62 22.26
N GLN A 330 -2.66 21.71 23.15
CA GLN A 330 -1.52 20.80 23.04
C GLN A 330 -1.87 19.50 22.31
N GLY A 331 -3.18 19.31 21.97
CA GLY A 331 -3.69 18.11 21.31
C GLY A 331 -3.99 16.96 22.27
N THR A 332 -3.96 17.18 23.59
CA THR A 332 -4.28 16.15 24.58
C THR A 332 -5.80 15.92 24.62
N PRO A 333 -6.28 14.68 24.45
CA PRO A 333 -7.70 14.39 24.51
C PRO A 333 -8.24 14.33 25.94
N HIS A 334 -9.39 14.92 26.15
CA HIS A 334 -10.16 14.89 27.39
C HIS A 334 -11.54 14.31 27.07
N SER A 335 -11.88 13.16 27.68
CA SER A 335 -13.17 12.50 27.48
C SER A 335 -14.11 12.79 28.63
N ASN A 336 -15.40 13.00 28.35
CA ASN A 336 -16.47 13.20 29.31
C ASN A 336 -16.11 14.20 30.43
N PRO A 337 -15.73 15.44 30.09
CA PRO A 337 -15.35 16.42 31.11
C PRO A 337 -16.56 16.82 31.96
N PRO A 338 -16.35 17.31 33.21
CA PRO A 338 -17.43 17.80 34.04
C PRO A 338 -18.22 18.92 33.35
N PRO A 339 -19.58 19.05 33.63
CA PRO A 339 -20.44 19.99 32.92
C PRO A 339 -19.99 21.46 32.96
N HIS A 340 -19.42 21.87 34.09
CA HIS A 340 -18.98 23.25 34.32
C HIS A 340 -17.53 23.54 33.87
N THR A 341 -16.87 22.57 33.22
CA THR A 341 -15.50 22.78 32.70
C THR A 341 -15.53 23.87 31.63
N ALA A 342 -14.80 24.96 31.85
CA ALA A 342 -14.55 25.95 30.82
C ALA A 342 -13.57 25.37 29.80
N VAL A 343 -14.07 25.04 28.62
CA VAL A 343 -13.31 24.34 27.58
C VAL A 343 -12.46 25.34 26.80
N VAL A 344 -11.17 25.05 26.72
CA VAL A 344 -10.22 25.68 25.79
C VAL A 344 -9.67 24.57 24.91
N ALA A 345 -10.11 24.55 23.65
CA ALA A 345 -9.86 23.42 22.78
C ALA A 345 -9.50 23.82 21.34
N GLY A 346 -8.70 22.99 20.70
CA GLY A 346 -8.37 23.02 19.27
C GLY A 346 -9.18 22.00 18.44
N ALA A 347 -9.90 21.08 19.12
CA ALA A 347 -10.81 20.14 18.45
C ALA A 347 -11.88 19.61 19.38
N LEU A 348 -13.03 19.21 18.82
CA LEU A 348 -14.08 18.45 19.49
C LEU A 348 -14.13 17.02 18.96
N PHE A 349 -14.45 16.07 19.83
CA PHE A 349 -14.83 14.71 19.47
C PHE A 349 -16.33 14.58 19.60
N VAL A 350 -17.00 14.28 18.49
CA VAL A 350 -18.46 14.22 18.41
C VAL A 350 -18.86 12.87 17.85
N LEU A 351 -19.79 12.20 18.52
CA LEU A 351 -20.46 11.02 18.03
C LEU A 351 -21.54 11.47 17.05
N VAL A 352 -21.41 11.08 15.79
CA VAL A 352 -22.29 11.50 14.70
C VAL A 352 -22.90 10.30 13.99
N ASP A 353 -24.12 10.45 13.52
CA ASP A 353 -24.76 9.49 12.62
C ASP A 353 -24.17 9.62 11.21
N GLU A 354 -24.04 8.50 10.50
CA GLU A 354 -23.49 8.47 9.14
C GLU A 354 -24.23 9.40 8.17
N THR A 355 -25.56 9.56 8.37
CA THR A 355 -26.42 10.34 7.49
C THR A 355 -26.43 11.84 7.80
N GLN A 356 -25.92 12.25 8.98
CA GLN A 356 -26.02 13.63 9.48
C GLN A 356 -24.68 14.15 10.02
N ARG A 357 -23.68 14.20 9.15
CA ARG A 357 -22.35 14.70 9.51
C ARG A 357 -22.27 16.22 9.37
N PRO A 358 -22.06 16.98 10.47
CA PRO A 358 -21.81 18.42 10.37
C PRO A 358 -20.45 18.68 9.70
N THR A 359 -20.30 19.86 9.11
CA THR A 359 -18.98 20.34 8.68
C THR A 359 -18.27 21.05 9.84
N SER A 360 -16.94 21.04 9.86
CA SER A 360 -16.17 21.81 10.86
C SER A 360 -16.55 23.30 10.85
N ALA A 361 -16.89 23.86 9.69
CA ALA A 361 -17.34 25.24 9.57
C ALA A 361 -18.69 25.50 10.26
N ALA A 362 -19.67 24.61 10.09
CA ALA A 362 -20.96 24.72 10.76
C ALA A 362 -20.82 24.61 12.29
N LEU A 363 -20.00 23.67 12.75
CA LEU A 363 -19.69 23.55 14.18
C LEU A 363 -18.98 24.79 14.72
N GLN A 364 -18.02 25.36 14.00
CA GLN A 364 -17.31 26.58 14.40
C GLN A 364 -18.28 27.76 14.53
N THR A 365 -19.17 27.95 13.57
CA THR A 365 -20.20 29.01 13.62
C THR A 365 -21.05 28.89 14.86
N LEU A 366 -21.53 27.68 15.19
CA LEU A 366 -22.31 27.42 16.40
C LEU A 366 -21.56 27.78 17.69
N LEU A 367 -20.28 27.41 17.75
CA LEU A 367 -19.40 27.67 18.90
C LEU A 367 -19.11 29.18 19.08
N ASP A 368 -18.91 29.88 17.97
CA ASP A 368 -18.72 31.33 17.98
C ASP A 368 -19.97 32.08 18.46
N GLU A 369 -21.15 31.63 18.05
CA GLU A 369 -22.43 32.17 18.56
C GLU A 369 -22.60 31.93 20.07
N LEU A 370 -22.21 30.76 20.59
CA LEU A 370 -22.24 30.46 22.00
C LEU A 370 -21.28 31.36 22.81
N ALA A 371 -20.08 31.55 22.30
CA ALA A 371 -19.08 32.43 22.93
C ALA A 371 -19.58 33.88 22.96
N TYR A 372 -20.21 34.36 21.88
CA TYR A 372 -20.77 35.73 21.80
C TYR A 372 -21.88 35.96 22.80
N ARG A 373 -22.86 35.03 22.92
CA ARG A 373 -24.00 35.13 23.88
C ARG A 373 -23.54 35.20 25.33
N ARG A 374 -22.35 34.74 25.65
CA ARG A 374 -21.80 34.77 27.01
C ARG A 374 -21.13 36.11 27.33
N THR A 375 -20.65 36.82 26.34
CA THR A 375 -19.98 38.12 26.48
C THR A 375 -20.92 39.31 26.38
N ALA A 376 -22.14 39.11 25.84
CA ALA A 376 -23.21 40.06 25.76
C ALA A 376 -24.12 39.96 27.00
#